data_6825e6820186d0c559458c7dfdc1e48c
#
_entry.id   6825e6820186d0c559458c7dfdc1e48c
#
_cell.length_a   1.000
_cell.length_b   1.000
_cell.length_c   1.000
_cell.angle_alpha   90.00
_cell.angle_beta   90.00
_cell.angle_gamma   90.00
#
_symmetry.space_group_name_H-M   'P 1'
#
loop_
_entity.id
_entity.type
_entity.pdbx_description
1 polymer ?
#
loop_
_entity_poly.entity_id
_entity_poly.type
_entity_poly.pdbx_seq_one_letter_code
_entity_poly.pdbx_strand_id
1 'polypeptide(L)'
;YSPGIPIIFKGKPSKLNHAYIVFGRKHNNNQNYFNLSKKANLREAAANLYKILRKIKKKGYKKIFIDKIPNRGPGLAINDRLLRASK
;
A
#
# COMPACT_ATOMS: atom_id res chain seq x y z
N TYR A 1 -9.81 -10.07 -3.33
CA TYR A 1 -8.76 -9.83 -4.31
C TYR A 1 -7.38 -10.10 -3.71
N SER A 2 -6.60 -10.92 -4.34
CA SER A 2 -5.22 -11.17 -3.97
C SER A 2 -4.31 -10.82 -5.15
N PRO A 3 -3.30 -9.94 -4.96
CA PRO A 3 -2.40 -9.60 -6.06
C PRO A 3 -1.39 -10.70 -6.38
N GLY A 4 -1.32 -11.77 -5.59
CA GLY A 4 -0.33 -12.82 -5.77
C GLY A 4 1.09 -12.37 -5.46
N ILE A 5 1.24 -11.23 -4.80
CA ILE A 5 2.53 -10.66 -4.43
C ILE A 5 2.61 -10.63 -2.91
N PRO A 6 3.70 -11.09 -2.28
CA PRO A 6 3.83 -11.04 -0.83
C PRO A 6 3.69 -9.61 -0.30
N ILE A 7 2.91 -9.45 0.77
CA ILE A 7 2.69 -8.15 1.43
C ILE A 7 3.33 -8.20 2.81
N ILE A 8 4.18 -7.22 3.09
CA ILE A 8 4.95 -7.14 4.34
C ILE A 8 4.53 -5.87 5.08
N PHE A 9 4.04 -6.05 6.31
CA PHE A 9 3.49 -4.95 7.12
C PHE A 9 4.53 -4.19 7.96
N LYS A 10 5.78 -4.64 7.95
CA LYS A 10 6.85 -3.98 8.71
C LYS A 10 8.03 -3.69 7.82
N GLY A 11 8.68 -2.56 8.06
CA GLY A 11 9.88 -2.19 7.35
C GLY A 11 9.63 -1.44 6.06
N LYS A 12 10.70 -1.12 5.38
CA LYS A 12 10.71 -0.38 4.13
C LYS A 12 11.42 -1.18 3.05
N PRO A 13 11.06 -0.98 1.79
CA PRO A 13 11.77 -1.66 0.72
C PRO A 13 13.20 -1.15 0.59
N SER A 14 14.13 -2.06 0.38
CA SER A 14 15.53 -1.72 0.12
C SER A 14 15.89 -1.86 -1.36
N LYS A 15 14.95 -2.34 -2.17
CA LYS A 15 15.16 -2.58 -3.60
C LYS A 15 14.09 -1.87 -4.43
N LEU A 16 14.45 -1.44 -5.63
CA LEU A 16 13.50 -0.77 -6.52
C LEU A 16 12.43 -1.69 -7.10
N ASN A 17 12.65 -3.01 -7.07
CA ASN A 17 11.64 -3.96 -7.51
C ASN A 17 10.66 -4.35 -6.40
N HIS A 18 10.72 -3.67 -5.26
CA HIS A 18 9.76 -3.79 -4.17
C HIS A 18 8.94 -2.52 -4.10
N ALA A 19 7.62 -2.65 -4.08
CA ALA A 19 6.73 -1.49 -3.96
C ALA A 19 6.53 -1.12 -2.50
N TYR A 20 6.27 0.16 -2.26
CA TYR A 20 5.97 0.65 -0.93
C TYR A 20 4.67 1.45 -0.97
N ILE A 21 3.64 0.94 -0.30
CA ILE A 21 2.37 1.66 -0.16
C ILE A 21 2.47 2.55 1.07
N VAL A 22 2.34 3.84 0.87
CA VAL A 22 2.51 4.83 1.94
C VAL A 22 1.23 5.65 2.13
N PHE A 23 1.16 6.35 3.24
CA PHE A 23 -0.01 7.14 3.62
C PHE A 23 0.44 8.43 4.30
N GLY A 24 -0.04 9.58 3.80
CA GLY A 24 0.31 10.88 4.36
C GLY A 24 1.43 11.58 3.60
N ARG A 25 1.92 12.70 4.16
CA ARG A 25 2.87 13.58 3.47
C ARG A 25 4.35 13.29 3.68
N LYS A 26 4.69 12.49 4.65
CA LYS A 26 6.08 12.32 5.10
C LYS A 26 6.88 11.30 4.30
N HIS A 27 6.66 11.22 3.00
CA HIS A 27 7.34 10.20 2.20
C HIS A 27 8.03 10.79 1.00
N ASN A 28 9.17 10.20 0.64
CA ASN A 28 9.88 10.57 -0.57
C ASN A 28 9.05 10.22 -1.79
N ASN A 29 9.28 10.95 -2.87
CA ASN A 29 8.56 10.72 -4.11
C ASN A 29 9.36 9.76 -5.02
N ASN A 30 9.65 8.58 -4.50
CA ASN A 30 10.36 7.56 -5.26
C ASN A 30 9.40 6.83 -6.21
N GLN A 31 9.94 6.33 -7.31
CA GLN A 31 9.10 5.69 -8.33
C GLN A 31 8.43 4.40 -7.85
N ASN A 32 8.97 3.75 -6.83
CA ASN A 32 8.39 2.54 -6.25
C ASN A 32 7.48 2.82 -5.04
N TYR A 33 7.26 4.10 -4.72
CA TYR A 33 6.35 4.51 -3.65
C TYR A 33 4.99 4.83 -4.22
N PHE A 34 3.94 4.33 -3.57
CA PHE A 34 2.56 4.54 -3.99
C PHE A 34 1.77 5.08 -2.82
N ASN A 35 1.44 6.36 -2.89
CA ASN A 35 0.72 7.01 -1.78
C ASN A 35 -0.79 6.86 -1.95
N LEU A 36 -1.43 6.27 -0.94
CA LEU A 36 -2.88 6.12 -0.94
C LEU A 36 -3.58 7.46 -0.78
N SER A 37 -3.02 8.36 0.02
CA SER A 37 -3.55 9.70 0.20
C SER A 37 -2.48 10.61 0.79
N LYS A 38 -2.05 11.61 0.04
CA LYS A 38 -1.09 12.59 0.52
C LYS A 38 -1.66 13.45 1.63
N LYS A 39 -2.98 13.59 1.66
CA LYS A 39 -3.69 14.39 2.68
C LYS A 39 -3.94 13.60 3.97
N ALA A 40 -3.49 12.36 4.03
CA ALA A 40 -3.77 11.45 5.13
C ALA A 40 -5.27 11.26 5.35
N ASN A 41 -6.04 11.21 4.26
CA ASN A 41 -7.48 11.02 4.28
C ASN A 41 -7.79 9.54 4.08
N LEU A 42 -8.33 8.89 5.11
CA LEU A 42 -8.59 7.46 5.07
C LEU A 42 -9.64 7.06 4.04
N ARG A 43 -10.63 7.92 3.80
CA ARG A 43 -11.66 7.65 2.80
C ARG A 43 -11.06 7.66 1.39
N GLU A 44 -10.20 8.63 1.11
CA GLU A 44 -9.49 8.70 -0.15
C GLU A 44 -8.57 7.49 -0.33
N ALA A 45 -7.88 7.11 0.74
CA ALA A 45 -6.99 5.95 0.71
C ALA A 45 -7.76 4.67 0.39
N ALA A 46 -8.93 4.50 0.99
CA ALA A 46 -9.77 3.33 0.71
C ALA A 46 -10.21 3.30 -0.75
N ALA A 47 -10.55 4.45 -1.31
CA ALA A 47 -10.97 4.54 -2.71
C ALA A 47 -9.81 4.22 -3.67
N ASN A 48 -8.57 4.55 -3.27
CA ASN A 48 -7.41 4.35 -4.12
C ASN A 48 -6.77 2.97 -3.99
N LEU A 49 -7.14 2.20 -2.98
CA LEU A 49 -6.44 0.96 -2.64
C LEU A 49 -6.37 -0.04 -3.79
N TYR A 50 -7.51 -0.40 -4.38
CA TYR A 50 -7.54 -1.37 -5.47
C TYR A 50 -6.81 -0.91 -6.71
N LYS A 51 -6.97 0.37 -7.03
CA LYS A 51 -6.32 0.98 -8.18
C LYS A 51 -4.80 0.86 -8.04
N ILE A 52 -4.29 1.13 -6.84
CA ILE A 52 -2.86 1.05 -6.56
C ILE A 52 -2.37 -0.40 -6.56
N LEU A 53 -3.12 -1.32 -5.96
CA LEU A 53 -2.74 -2.74 -5.97
C LEU A 53 -2.67 -3.29 -7.39
N ARG A 54 -3.63 -2.94 -8.26
CA ARG A 54 -3.61 -3.37 -9.65
C ARG A 54 -2.43 -2.79 -10.40
N LYS A 55 -2.11 -1.53 -10.14
CA LYS A 55 -0.98 -0.85 -10.76
C LYS A 55 0.34 -1.53 -10.37
N ILE A 56 0.48 -1.87 -9.10
CA ILE A 56 1.67 -2.56 -8.59
C ILE A 56 1.82 -3.93 -9.26
N LYS A 57 0.74 -4.68 -9.34
CA LYS A 57 0.76 -6.01 -9.97
C LYS A 57 1.14 -5.90 -11.45
N LYS A 58 0.57 -4.94 -12.15
CA LYS A 58 0.83 -4.74 -13.57
C LYS A 58 2.29 -4.37 -13.85
N LYS A 59 2.93 -3.65 -12.93
CA LYS A 59 4.33 -3.27 -13.07
C LYS A 59 5.32 -4.38 -12.71
N GLY A 60 4.84 -5.48 -12.15
CA GLY A 60 5.68 -6.64 -11.87
C GLY A 60 6.54 -6.57 -10.63
N TYR A 61 6.14 -5.79 -9.65
CA TYR A 61 6.87 -5.73 -8.38
C TYR A 61 6.86 -7.10 -7.68
N LYS A 62 7.97 -7.41 -6.99
CA LYS A 62 8.16 -8.72 -6.35
C LYS A 62 7.64 -8.80 -4.93
N LYS A 63 7.60 -7.68 -4.23
CA LYS A 63 7.08 -7.59 -2.87
C LYS A 63 6.39 -6.24 -2.68
N ILE A 64 5.46 -6.19 -1.72
CA ILE A 64 4.78 -4.95 -1.36
C ILE A 64 5.02 -4.72 0.13
N PHE A 65 5.63 -3.59 0.46
CA PHE A 65 5.75 -3.14 1.84
C PHE A 65 4.65 -2.12 2.12
N ILE A 66 4.14 -2.11 3.34
CA ILE A 66 3.04 -1.23 3.73
C ILE A 66 3.49 -0.35 4.88
N ASP A 67 3.34 0.97 4.73
CA ASP A 67 3.49 1.89 5.83
C ASP A 67 2.28 1.77 6.76
N LYS A 68 2.43 2.25 7.98
CA LYS A 68 1.38 2.15 8.99
C LYS A 68 0.15 2.97 8.59
N ILE A 69 -1.00 2.31 8.54
CA ILE A 69 -2.29 2.95 8.25
C ILE A 69 -3.12 2.92 9.53
N PRO A 70 -3.67 4.08 9.96
CA PRO A 70 -4.48 4.13 11.19
C PRO A 70 -5.60 3.10 11.18
N ASN A 71 -5.72 2.34 12.25
CA ASN A 71 -6.70 1.25 12.35
C ASN A 71 -8.01 1.76 12.93
N ARG A 72 -8.64 2.71 12.21
CA ARG A 72 -9.90 3.32 12.62
C ARG A 72 -10.67 3.78 11.39
N GLY A 73 -12.00 3.83 11.49
CA GLY A 73 -12.84 4.24 10.37
C GLY A 73 -12.52 3.44 9.10
N PRO A 74 -12.39 4.11 7.94
CA PRO A 74 -12.05 3.40 6.70
C PRO A 74 -10.70 2.68 6.76
N GLY A 75 -9.80 3.08 7.68
CA GLY A 75 -8.52 2.40 7.86
C GLY A 75 -8.66 0.95 8.31
N LEU A 76 -9.71 0.65 9.08
CA LEU A 76 -10.01 -0.74 9.47
C LEU A 76 -10.22 -1.61 8.23
N ALA A 77 -11.01 -1.11 7.28
CA ALA A 77 -11.30 -1.84 6.05
C ALA A 77 -10.04 -1.98 5.18
N ILE A 78 -9.22 -0.94 5.11
CA ILE A 78 -7.97 -0.97 4.34
C ILE A 78 -7.03 -2.03 4.91
N ASN A 79 -6.83 -2.03 6.22
CA ASN A 79 -5.93 -2.97 6.88
C ASN A 79 -6.45 -4.41 6.75
N ASP A 80 -7.75 -4.61 6.87
CA ASP A 80 -8.37 -5.93 6.71
C ASP A 80 -8.15 -6.46 5.29
N ARG A 81 -8.34 -5.61 4.29
CA ARG A 81 -8.13 -5.98 2.90
C ARG A 81 -6.69 -6.34 2.60
N LEU A 82 -5.75 -5.56 3.13
CA LEU A 82 -4.34 -5.83 2.94
C LEU A 82 -3.95 -7.13 3.61
N LEU A 83 -4.48 -7.38 4.80
CA LEU A 83 -4.22 -8.62 5.53
C LEU A 83 -4.72 -9.84 4.75
N ARG A 84 -5.91 -9.75 4.16
CA ARG A 84 -6.47 -10.83 3.34
C ARG A 84 -5.67 -11.03 2.06
N ALA A 85 -5.23 -9.96 1.45
CA ALA A 85 -4.43 -10.03 0.22
C ALA A 85 -3.04 -10.63 0.47
N SER A 86 -2.56 -10.58 1.71
CA SER A 86 -1.23 -11.11 2.07
C SER A 86 -1.20 -12.62 2.24
N LYS A 87 -2.35 -13.26 2.22
CA LYS A 87 -2.47 -14.72 2.45
C LYS A 87 -2.50 -15.54 1.19
#